data_f871ac4e1c177ff6b1f157f44304b8da
#
_entry.id   f871ac4e1c177ff6b1f157f44304b8da
#
_cell.length_a   1.000
_cell.length_b   1.000
_cell.length_c   1.000
_cell.angle_alpha   90.00
_cell.angle_beta   90.00
_cell.angle_gamma   90.00
#
_symmetry.space_group_name_H-M   'P 1'
#
loop_
_entity.id
_entity.type
_entity.pdbx_description
1 polymer ?
#
loop_
_entity_poly.entity_id
_entity_poly.type
_entity_poly.pdbx_seq_one_letter_code
_entity_poly.pdbx_strand_id
1 'polypeptide(L)'
;MRFYRPLGQISALTFDLDDTLYDNREVILRTEQESLAFVQNYHPALKTMQNKDFQKLRQSLRETEPDIYHDVTEWRRRAVEQAMLNVGLSAQDAAIGAEAAMENFAKWRSRIDVPQETHDTLATLAEKWPLVAITNGNAQPELFGLSDYFEFVLRA
;
A
#
# COMPACT_ATOMS: atom_id res chain seq x y z
N MET A 1 28.56 5.10 -13.40
CA MET A 1 27.44 6.05 -13.61
C MET A 1 27.65 6.76 -14.94
N ARG A 2 26.60 6.99 -15.75
CA ARG A 2 26.69 7.65 -17.05
C ARG A 2 25.78 8.88 -17.04
N PHE A 3 26.37 10.06 -17.18
CA PHE A 3 25.63 11.32 -17.28
C PHE A 3 25.33 11.61 -18.76
N TYR A 4 24.08 11.91 -19.06
CA TYR A 4 23.61 12.29 -20.40
C TYR A 4 23.60 13.80 -20.61
N ARG A 5 23.65 14.58 -19.52
CA ARG A 5 23.75 16.04 -19.51
C ARG A 5 24.65 16.49 -18.35
N PRO A 6 25.29 17.67 -18.45
CA PRO A 6 25.98 18.24 -17.30
C PRO A 6 25.02 18.41 -16.11
N LEU A 7 25.47 18.02 -14.92
CA LEU A 7 24.72 18.29 -13.69
C LEU A 7 24.81 19.79 -13.39
N GLY A 8 23.65 20.44 -13.24
CA GLY A 8 23.56 21.77 -12.63
C GLY A 8 23.63 21.70 -11.10
N GLN A 9 23.30 22.81 -10.47
CA GLN A 9 23.18 22.85 -9.00
C GLN A 9 21.96 21.99 -8.59
N ILE A 10 22.19 21.05 -7.66
CA ILE A 10 21.13 20.24 -7.05
C ILE A 10 20.53 21.05 -5.89
N SER A 11 19.21 21.28 -5.93
CA SER A 11 18.49 22.05 -4.91
C SER A 11 17.62 21.19 -4.01
N ALA A 12 17.25 19.99 -4.44
CA ALA A 12 16.45 19.03 -3.69
C ALA A 12 16.67 17.62 -4.27
N LEU A 13 16.30 16.59 -3.48
CA LEU A 13 16.33 15.20 -3.92
C LEU A 13 14.92 14.58 -3.78
N THR A 14 14.56 13.74 -4.73
CA THR A 14 13.32 12.97 -4.69
C THR A 14 13.62 11.49 -4.63
N PHE A 15 12.83 10.75 -3.85
CA PHE A 15 12.97 9.31 -3.66
C PHE A 15 11.61 8.64 -3.89
N ASP A 16 11.60 7.55 -4.62
CA ASP A 16 10.56 6.56 -4.49
C ASP A 16 10.80 5.74 -3.21
N LEU A 17 9.75 5.09 -2.69
CA LEU A 17 9.82 4.34 -1.44
C LEU A 17 10.00 2.83 -1.69
N ASP A 18 9.00 2.20 -2.32
CA ASP A 18 8.92 0.75 -2.50
C ASP A 18 10.06 0.25 -3.40
N ASP A 19 10.79 -0.79 -2.97
CA ASP A 19 11.94 -1.37 -3.69
C ASP A 19 13.09 -0.38 -3.99
N THR A 20 13.02 0.82 -3.41
CA THR A 20 14.05 1.87 -3.48
C THR A 20 14.72 2.07 -2.12
N LEU A 21 13.95 2.28 -1.07
CA LEU A 21 14.44 2.51 0.29
C LEU A 21 14.35 1.27 1.18
N TYR A 22 13.59 0.29 0.78
CA TYR A 22 13.43 -1.02 1.44
C TYR A 22 12.95 -2.08 0.44
N ASP A 23 13.18 -3.36 0.75
CA ASP A 23 12.63 -4.48 -0.01
C ASP A 23 11.13 -4.65 0.30
N ASN A 24 10.29 -4.43 -0.71
CA ASN A 24 8.85 -4.47 -0.59
C ASN A 24 8.26 -5.88 -0.78
N ARG A 25 9.01 -6.82 -1.33
CA ARG A 25 8.49 -8.13 -1.73
C ARG A 25 7.91 -8.93 -0.58
N GLU A 26 8.66 -9.07 0.53
CA GLU A 26 8.20 -9.82 1.70
C GLU A 26 7.03 -9.12 2.41
N VAL A 27 7.03 -7.79 2.41
CA VAL A 27 5.94 -6.98 2.95
C VAL A 27 4.64 -7.25 2.20
N ILE A 28 4.67 -7.25 0.86
CA ILE A 28 3.51 -7.55 0.01
C ILE A 28 2.99 -8.95 0.27
N LEU A 29 3.86 -9.97 0.27
CA LEU A 29 3.46 -11.36 0.49
C LEU A 29 2.79 -11.55 1.86
N ARG A 30 3.39 -11.00 2.91
CA ARG A 30 2.83 -11.05 4.27
C ARG A 30 1.50 -10.31 4.35
N THR A 31 1.42 -9.11 3.75
CA THR A 31 0.20 -8.32 3.74
C THR A 31 -0.96 -9.05 3.05
N GLU A 32 -0.70 -9.72 1.94
CA GLU A 32 -1.72 -10.53 1.25
C GLU A 32 -2.20 -11.71 2.08
N GLN A 33 -1.28 -12.41 2.75
CA GLN A 33 -1.62 -13.54 3.64
C GLN A 33 -2.48 -13.09 4.82
N GLU A 34 -2.06 -12.04 5.52
CA GLU A 34 -2.74 -11.53 6.71
C GLU A 34 -4.10 -10.88 6.38
N SER A 35 -4.18 -10.21 5.23
CA SER A 35 -5.45 -9.64 4.74
C SER A 35 -6.45 -10.74 4.40
N LEU A 36 -6.01 -11.81 3.75
CA LEU A 36 -6.86 -12.97 3.46
C LEU A 36 -7.31 -13.63 4.76
N ALA A 37 -6.40 -13.87 5.70
CA ALA A 37 -6.72 -14.46 6.99
C ALA A 37 -7.72 -13.61 7.78
N PHE A 38 -7.58 -12.28 7.75
CA PHE A 38 -8.53 -11.36 8.38
C PHE A 38 -9.95 -11.56 7.83
N VAL A 39 -10.12 -11.54 6.51
CA VAL A 39 -11.43 -11.70 5.88
C VAL A 39 -12.02 -13.09 6.12
N GLN A 40 -11.21 -14.15 6.05
CA GLN A 40 -11.64 -15.52 6.36
C GLN A 40 -12.13 -15.69 7.80
N ASN A 41 -11.56 -14.94 8.76
CA ASN A 41 -11.94 -14.97 10.16
C ASN A 41 -13.07 -14.00 10.51
N TYR A 42 -13.40 -13.06 9.63
CA TYR A 42 -14.41 -12.04 9.89
C TYR A 42 -15.83 -12.63 9.96
N HIS A 43 -16.14 -13.59 9.08
CA HIS A 43 -17.43 -14.26 9.10
C HIS A 43 -17.30 -15.73 8.64
N PRO A 44 -18.01 -16.70 9.27
CA PRO A 44 -17.88 -18.13 8.93
C PRO A 44 -18.07 -18.47 7.45
N ALA A 45 -18.96 -17.78 6.75
CA ALA A 45 -19.22 -17.99 5.32
C ALA A 45 -18.07 -17.53 4.40
N LEU A 46 -17.14 -16.71 4.91
CA LEU A 46 -15.95 -16.24 4.19
C LEU A 46 -14.74 -17.18 4.35
N LYS A 47 -14.82 -18.17 5.23
CA LYS A 47 -13.68 -19.04 5.61
C LYS A 47 -13.04 -19.76 4.42
N THR A 48 -13.77 -20.03 3.36
CA THR A 48 -13.27 -20.73 2.16
C THR A 48 -12.80 -19.79 1.05
N MET A 49 -12.92 -18.48 1.22
CA MET A 49 -12.45 -17.48 0.26
C MET A 49 -10.94 -17.60 0.03
N GLN A 50 -10.53 -17.39 -1.21
CA GLN A 50 -9.12 -17.44 -1.64
C GLN A 50 -8.76 -16.16 -2.38
N ASN A 51 -7.47 -15.85 -2.50
CA ASN A 51 -6.99 -14.68 -3.27
C ASN A 51 -7.56 -14.63 -4.71
N LYS A 52 -7.70 -15.77 -5.37
CA LYS A 52 -8.29 -15.86 -6.70
C LYS A 52 -9.74 -15.37 -6.77
N ASP A 53 -10.50 -15.49 -5.68
CA ASP A 53 -11.91 -15.06 -5.64
C ASP A 53 -11.98 -13.53 -5.56
N PHE A 54 -11.10 -12.91 -4.77
CA PHE A 54 -10.96 -11.44 -4.76
C PHE A 54 -10.43 -10.89 -6.10
N GLN A 55 -9.54 -11.62 -6.78
CA GLN A 55 -9.10 -11.24 -8.13
C GLN A 55 -10.26 -11.22 -9.12
N LYS A 56 -11.14 -12.21 -9.08
CA LYS A 56 -12.35 -12.26 -9.92
C LYS A 56 -13.31 -11.11 -9.61
N LEU A 57 -13.55 -10.82 -8.33
CA LEU A 57 -14.39 -9.69 -7.91
C LEU A 57 -13.82 -8.36 -8.40
N ARG A 58 -12.51 -8.13 -8.25
CA ARG A 58 -11.85 -6.94 -8.79
C ARG A 58 -11.98 -6.84 -10.30
N GLN A 59 -11.81 -7.96 -11.02
CA GLN A 59 -11.98 -7.99 -12.47
C GLN A 59 -13.42 -7.62 -12.87
N SER A 60 -14.43 -8.20 -12.22
CA SER A 60 -15.84 -7.88 -12.46
C SER A 60 -16.17 -6.41 -12.18
N LEU A 61 -15.62 -5.83 -11.09
CA LEU A 61 -15.78 -4.41 -10.79
C LEU A 61 -15.17 -3.52 -11.89
N ARG A 62 -14.02 -3.90 -12.43
CA ARG A 62 -13.38 -3.16 -13.52
C ARG A 62 -14.17 -3.22 -14.83
N GLU A 63 -14.90 -4.29 -15.07
CA GLU A 63 -15.78 -4.41 -16.26
C GLU A 63 -16.98 -3.46 -16.18
N THR A 64 -17.50 -3.20 -14.99
CA THR A 64 -18.63 -2.29 -14.77
C THR A 64 -18.21 -0.85 -14.52
N GLU A 65 -17.02 -0.64 -13.94
CA GLU A 65 -16.45 0.66 -13.59
C GLU A 65 -14.99 0.71 -14.04
N PRO A 66 -14.73 0.99 -15.33
CA PRO A 66 -13.36 0.93 -15.88
C PRO A 66 -12.35 1.81 -15.18
N ASP A 67 -12.75 2.94 -14.60
CA ASP A 67 -11.86 3.90 -13.97
C ASP A 67 -11.48 3.53 -12.51
N ILE A 68 -12.13 2.51 -11.93
CA ILE A 68 -11.87 2.11 -10.52
C ILE A 68 -10.42 1.68 -10.29
N TYR A 69 -9.70 1.24 -11.33
CA TYR A 69 -8.32 0.81 -11.20
C TYR A 69 -7.34 1.96 -10.87
N HIS A 70 -7.76 3.22 -11.06
CA HIS A 70 -6.96 4.39 -10.68
C HIS A 70 -6.91 4.56 -9.15
N ASP A 71 -7.91 4.07 -8.42
CA ASP A 71 -7.89 3.99 -6.96
C ASP A 71 -7.81 2.51 -6.51
N VAL A 72 -6.58 2.01 -6.39
CA VAL A 72 -6.31 0.62 -6.00
C VAL A 72 -6.86 0.30 -4.61
N THR A 73 -6.90 1.29 -3.71
CA THR A 73 -7.41 1.13 -2.35
C THR A 73 -8.92 0.95 -2.37
N GLU A 74 -9.63 1.82 -3.05
CA GLU A 74 -11.09 1.71 -3.19
C GLU A 74 -11.47 0.44 -3.99
N TRP A 75 -10.74 0.11 -5.03
CA TRP A 75 -10.97 -1.12 -5.78
C TRP A 75 -10.84 -2.38 -4.90
N ARG A 76 -9.85 -2.43 -4.02
CA ARG A 76 -9.69 -3.51 -3.04
C ARG A 76 -10.84 -3.52 -2.03
N ARG A 77 -11.18 -2.35 -1.46
CA ARG A 77 -12.26 -2.19 -0.49
C ARG A 77 -13.58 -2.73 -1.05
N ARG A 78 -13.95 -2.31 -2.25
CA ARG A 78 -15.19 -2.73 -2.90
C ARG A 78 -15.21 -4.23 -3.24
N ALA A 79 -14.09 -4.82 -3.59
CA ALA A 79 -14.02 -6.27 -3.79
C ALA A 79 -14.28 -7.04 -2.49
N VAL A 80 -13.78 -6.54 -1.34
CA VAL A 80 -14.06 -7.14 -0.02
C VAL A 80 -15.53 -6.95 0.36
N GLU A 81 -16.08 -5.75 0.19
CA GLU A 81 -17.50 -5.45 0.43
C GLU A 81 -18.40 -6.37 -0.39
N GLN A 82 -18.13 -6.51 -1.69
CA GLN A 82 -18.89 -7.40 -2.57
C GLN A 82 -18.78 -8.87 -2.14
N ALA A 83 -17.61 -9.32 -1.68
CA ALA A 83 -17.46 -10.67 -1.15
C ALA A 83 -18.38 -10.91 0.07
N MET A 84 -18.49 -9.93 0.96
CA MET A 84 -19.33 -9.97 2.15
C MET A 84 -20.82 -9.95 1.79
N LEU A 85 -21.22 -9.11 0.84
CA LEU A 85 -22.59 -9.10 0.32
C LEU A 85 -22.98 -10.44 -0.33
N ASN A 86 -22.08 -11.04 -1.09
CA ASN A 86 -22.32 -12.32 -1.78
C ASN A 86 -22.56 -13.50 -0.82
N VAL A 87 -22.04 -13.42 0.40
CA VAL A 87 -22.27 -14.43 1.45
C VAL A 87 -23.46 -14.09 2.37
N GLY A 88 -24.19 -13.01 2.07
CA GLY A 88 -25.44 -12.65 2.73
C GLY A 88 -25.34 -11.68 3.90
N LEU A 89 -24.21 -10.99 4.10
CA LEU A 89 -24.16 -9.89 5.07
C LEU A 89 -25.05 -8.74 4.60
N SER A 90 -25.56 -7.98 5.56
CA SER A 90 -26.29 -6.74 5.25
C SER A 90 -25.34 -5.72 4.59
N ALA A 91 -25.89 -4.76 3.85
CA ALA A 91 -25.07 -3.68 3.26
C ALA A 91 -24.27 -2.90 4.30
N GLN A 92 -24.86 -2.67 5.47
CA GLN A 92 -24.19 -1.99 6.57
C GLN A 92 -23.03 -2.83 7.13
N ASP A 93 -23.25 -4.13 7.42
CA ASP A 93 -22.22 -5.01 7.97
C ASP A 93 -21.10 -5.25 6.95
N ALA A 94 -21.42 -5.37 5.67
CA ALA A 94 -20.45 -5.51 4.59
C ALA A 94 -19.55 -4.27 4.47
N ALA A 95 -20.13 -3.07 4.53
CA ALA A 95 -19.37 -1.82 4.51
C ALA A 95 -18.44 -1.71 5.73
N ILE A 96 -18.92 -1.97 6.93
CA ILE A 96 -18.10 -1.97 8.17
C ILE A 96 -16.97 -3.00 8.06
N GLY A 97 -17.28 -4.20 7.58
CA GLY A 97 -16.30 -5.27 7.42
C GLY A 97 -15.22 -4.94 6.38
N ALA A 98 -15.62 -4.28 5.28
CA ALA A 98 -14.67 -3.84 4.26
C ALA A 98 -13.72 -2.75 4.78
N GLU A 99 -14.21 -1.77 5.54
CA GLU A 99 -13.36 -0.76 6.20
C GLU A 99 -12.38 -1.42 7.18
N ALA A 100 -12.84 -2.30 8.05
CA ALA A 100 -11.98 -3.03 8.98
C ALA A 100 -10.90 -3.88 8.24
N ALA A 101 -11.24 -4.46 7.09
CA ALA A 101 -10.30 -5.18 6.25
C ALA A 101 -9.24 -4.25 5.64
N MET A 102 -9.62 -3.02 5.25
CA MET A 102 -8.67 -2.03 4.74
C MET A 102 -7.76 -1.48 5.83
N GLU A 103 -8.26 -1.25 7.04
CA GLU A 103 -7.42 -0.89 8.19
C GLU A 103 -6.39 -1.99 8.50
N ASN A 104 -6.83 -3.26 8.50
CA ASN A 104 -5.93 -4.40 8.67
C ASN A 104 -4.87 -4.47 7.55
N PHE A 105 -5.29 -4.25 6.29
CA PHE A 105 -4.36 -4.19 5.15
C PHE A 105 -3.31 -3.09 5.33
N ALA A 106 -3.72 -1.85 5.65
CA ALA A 106 -2.83 -0.72 5.85
C ALA A 106 -1.82 -0.97 6.97
N LYS A 107 -2.27 -1.57 8.08
CA LYS A 107 -1.42 -1.98 9.20
C LYS A 107 -0.32 -2.95 8.78
N TRP A 108 -0.64 -3.99 8.02
CA TRP A 108 0.34 -4.97 7.57
C TRP A 108 1.23 -4.42 6.45
N ARG A 109 0.66 -3.61 5.56
CA ARG A 109 1.38 -2.95 4.47
C ARG A 109 2.45 -1.97 4.96
N SER A 110 2.27 -1.43 6.16
CA SER A 110 3.20 -0.48 6.78
C SER A 110 4.13 -1.12 7.82
N ARG A 111 4.15 -2.45 7.96
CA ARG A 111 5.13 -3.18 8.76
C ARG A 111 6.39 -3.44 7.95
N ILE A 112 7.19 -2.42 7.81
CA ILE A 112 8.37 -2.40 6.98
C ILE A 112 9.59 -2.29 7.88
N ASP A 113 10.56 -3.18 7.71
CA ASP A 113 11.88 -3.09 8.32
C ASP A 113 12.81 -2.34 7.35
N VAL A 114 13.06 -1.07 7.65
CA VAL A 114 13.95 -0.24 6.84
C VAL A 114 15.41 -0.56 7.23
N PRO A 115 16.29 -0.86 6.26
CA PRO A 115 17.70 -1.08 6.55
C PRO A 115 18.36 0.12 7.22
N GLN A 116 19.23 -0.12 8.19
CA GLN A 116 19.96 0.95 8.88
C GLN A 116 20.77 1.82 7.90
N GLU A 117 21.33 1.23 6.86
CA GLU A 117 22.03 1.94 5.80
C GLU A 117 21.15 2.99 5.09
N THR A 118 19.85 2.69 4.92
CA THR A 118 18.86 3.63 4.37
C THR A 118 18.69 4.83 5.31
N HIS A 119 18.52 4.58 6.61
CA HIS A 119 18.40 5.64 7.60
C HIS A 119 19.65 6.53 7.64
N ASP A 120 20.84 5.93 7.67
CA ASP A 120 22.10 6.66 7.71
C ASP A 120 22.32 7.51 6.44
N THR A 121 21.94 6.95 5.30
CA THR A 121 22.03 7.66 4.01
C THR A 121 21.08 8.84 3.95
N LEU A 122 19.80 8.64 4.30
CA LEU A 122 18.80 9.71 4.29
C LEU A 122 19.16 10.82 5.30
N ALA A 123 19.60 10.47 6.49
CA ALA A 123 20.07 11.45 7.48
C ALA A 123 21.21 12.32 6.93
N THR A 124 22.20 11.70 6.32
CA THR A 124 23.34 12.42 5.71
C THR A 124 22.92 13.34 4.56
N LEU A 125 21.95 12.90 3.75
CA LEU A 125 21.44 13.69 2.62
C LEU A 125 20.58 14.85 3.08
N ALA A 126 19.76 14.64 4.12
CA ALA A 126 18.88 15.66 4.68
C ALA A 126 19.65 16.84 5.30
N GLU A 127 20.89 16.63 5.74
CA GLU A 127 21.76 17.72 6.19
C GLU A 127 22.13 18.72 5.07
N LYS A 128 22.01 18.31 3.81
CA LYS A 128 22.50 19.09 2.66
C LYS A 128 21.42 19.55 1.72
N TRP A 129 20.34 18.79 1.60
CA TRP A 129 19.27 19.02 0.66
C TRP A 129 17.91 18.71 1.27
N PRO A 130 16.87 19.47 0.94
CA PRO A 130 15.50 19.06 1.16
C PRO A 130 15.22 17.72 0.44
N LEU A 131 14.63 16.77 1.16
CA LEU A 131 14.24 15.47 0.61
C LEU A 131 12.73 15.41 0.44
N VAL A 132 12.26 14.83 -0.66
CA VAL A 132 10.84 14.62 -0.95
C VAL A 132 10.64 13.15 -1.32
N ALA A 133 9.64 12.51 -0.73
CA ALA A 133 9.22 11.20 -1.19
C ALA A 133 8.13 11.32 -2.26
N ILE A 134 8.21 10.50 -3.31
CA ILE A 134 7.19 10.38 -4.36
C ILE A 134 6.87 8.90 -4.49
N THR A 135 5.64 8.49 -4.20
CA THR A 135 5.24 7.09 -4.23
C THR A 135 3.89 6.88 -4.89
N ASN A 136 3.74 5.79 -5.62
CA ASN A 136 2.46 5.24 -6.07
C ASN A 136 1.95 4.14 -5.13
N GLY A 137 2.69 3.85 -4.07
CA GLY A 137 2.32 2.87 -3.04
C GLY A 137 1.38 3.46 -1.99
N ASN A 138 0.80 2.56 -1.19
CA ASN A 138 -0.12 2.90 -0.11
C ASN A 138 0.46 2.61 1.29
N ALA A 139 1.77 2.39 1.41
CA ALA A 139 2.47 2.34 2.68
C ALA A 139 2.49 3.73 3.35
N GLN A 140 2.46 3.75 4.68
CA GLN A 140 2.45 4.98 5.48
C GLN A 140 3.83 5.18 6.11
N PRO A 141 4.70 6.05 5.54
CA PRO A 141 6.08 6.24 6.00
C PRO A 141 6.20 6.61 7.47
N GLU A 142 5.16 7.22 8.01
CA GLU A 142 5.04 7.59 9.43
C GLU A 142 5.10 6.37 10.35
N LEU A 143 4.66 5.19 9.87
CA LEU A 143 4.58 3.97 10.65
C LEU A 143 5.87 3.15 10.66
N PHE A 144 6.85 3.50 9.82
CA PHE A 144 8.15 2.81 9.75
C PHE A 144 9.36 3.74 9.74
N GLY A 145 9.17 4.97 10.28
CA GLY A 145 10.26 5.86 10.66
C GLY A 145 10.98 6.55 9.50
N LEU A 146 10.36 6.69 8.34
CA LEU A 146 10.94 7.42 7.21
C LEU A 146 10.40 8.83 7.03
N SER A 147 9.25 9.17 7.62
CA SER A 147 8.62 10.49 7.46
C SER A 147 9.53 11.64 7.85
N ASP A 148 10.32 11.47 8.90
CA ASP A 148 11.13 12.53 9.51
C ASP A 148 12.30 13.01 8.64
N TYR A 149 12.63 12.25 7.59
CA TYR A 149 13.66 12.64 6.62
C TYR A 149 13.11 13.51 5.47
N PHE A 150 11.80 13.54 5.27
CA PHE A 150 11.16 14.17 4.12
C PHE A 150 10.40 15.44 4.51
N GLU A 151 10.54 16.50 3.71
CA GLU A 151 9.71 17.71 3.85
C GLU A 151 8.23 17.38 3.65
N PHE A 152 7.94 16.48 2.71
CA PHE A 152 6.60 15.94 2.44
C PHE A 152 6.65 14.68 1.59
N VAL A 153 5.52 13.98 1.53
CA VAL A 153 5.32 12.77 0.72
C VAL A 153 4.23 13.05 -0.31
N LEU A 154 4.57 12.95 -1.60
CA LEU A 154 3.61 12.98 -2.70
C LEU A 154 3.11 11.58 -2.99
N ARG A 155 1.81 11.42 -3.10
CA ARG A 155 1.14 10.19 -3.52
C ARG A 155 0.50 10.40 -4.89
N ALA A 156 0.76 9.46 -5.83
CA ALA A 156 0.15 9.45 -7.15
C ALA A 156 -1.28 8.93 -7.10
#